data_bb7401515a19b0064222f9029331b48a
#
_entry.id   bb7401515a19b0064222f9029331b48a
#
_cell.length_a   1.000
_cell.length_b   1.000
_cell.length_c   1.000
_cell.angle_alpha   90.00
_cell.angle_beta   90.00
_cell.angle_gamma   90.00
#
_symmetry.space_group_name_H-M   'P 1'
#
loop_
_entity.id
_entity.type
_entity.pdbx_description
1 polymer ?
#
loop_
_entity_poly.entity_id
_entity_poly.type
_entity_poly.pdbx_seq_one_letter_code
_entity_poly.pdbx_strand_id
1 'polypeptide(L)'
;FSSAIGPYKGGIRLHPTVDQSIIKFLGFEQTLKNALTGLPMGGGKGGSDFDPKGKSDTEIMHFCQSFMNELYRHIGPNTDVPAGDIGTGAREIGYMFGQYKRLKNEFTGVLTGKGLSYGGSLGRTEATGYGLCYYTNKMLKVMNNTSFANKKVIISGSGNVALYAC
;
A
#
# COMPACT_ATOMS: atom_id res chain seq x y z
N PHE A 1 -9.73 0.83 11.05
CA PHE A 1 -10.83 1.74 10.80
C PHE A 1 -12.17 1.03 10.62
N SER A 2 -12.26 0.08 9.72
CA SER A 2 -13.50 -0.68 9.56
C SER A 2 -13.18 -2.12 9.12
N SER A 3 -13.81 -3.07 9.77
CA SER A 3 -13.79 -4.50 9.41
C SER A 3 -15.19 -5.03 9.06
N ALA A 4 -16.14 -4.12 8.77
CA ALA A 4 -17.53 -4.49 8.56
C ALA A 4 -17.74 -5.48 7.39
N ILE A 5 -16.91 -5.39 6.35
CA ILE A 5 -17.02 -6.22 5.16
C ILE A 5 -15.83 -7.18 4.94
N GLY A 6 -14.85 -7.19 5.86
CA GLY A 6 -13.69 -8.07 5.76
C GLY A 6 -12.53 -7.61 6.64
N PRO A 7 -11.41 -8.33 6.64
CA PRO A 7 -10.21 -7.96 7.40
C PRO A 7 -9.78 -6.53 7.10
N TYR A 8 -9.20 -5.84 8.08
CA TYR A 8 -8.61 -4.53 7.84
C TYR A 8 -7.56 -4.63 6.73
N LYS A 9 -7.51 -3.64 5.85
CA LYS A 9 -6.60 -3.63 4.71
C LYS A 9 -6.15 -2.22 4.39
N GLY A 10 -4.85 -1.99 4.32
CA GLY A 10 -4.30 -0.70 3.92
C GLY A 10 -2.79 -0.60 4.10
N GLY A 11 -2.22 0.53 3.71
CA GLY A 11 -0.79 0.75 3.66
C GLY A 11 -0.18 1.17 5.00
N ILE A 12 1.12 0.91 5.15
CA ILE A 12 1.98 1.47 6.19
C ILE A 12 2.75 2.63 5.55
N ARG A 13 2.56 3.85 6.05
CA ARG A 13 3.27 5.04 5.59
C ARG A 13 4.48 5.33 6.48
N LEU A 14 5.66 5.46 5.87
CA LEU A 14 6.89 5.90 6.53
C LEU A 14 7.29 7.26 5.95
N HIS A 15 7.03 8.32 6.71
CA HIS A 15 7.32 9.69 6.28
C HIS A 15 7.37 10.62 7.50
N PRO A 16 8.28 11.59 7.57
CA PRO A 16 8.45 12.46 8.74
C PRO A 16 7.22 13.32 9.10
N THR A 17 6.26 13.45 8.19
CA THR A 17 5.01 14.17 8.47
C THR A 17 3.90 13.29 9.06
N VAL A 18 4.14 11.99 9.21
CA VAL A 18 3.10 11.08 9.74
C VAL A 18 2.78 11.41 11.18
N ASP A 19 1.51 11.65 11.42
CA ASP A 19 0.93 11.83 12.74
C ASP A 19 -0.42 11.08 12.83
N GLN A 20 -1.04 11.14 14.00
CA GLN A 20 -2.31 10.48 14.24
C GLN A 20 -3.45 11.02 13.35
N SER A 21 -3.45 12.32 13.05
CA SER A 21 -4.46 12.97 12.22
C SER A 21 -4.39 12.47 10.78
N ILE A 22 -3.17 12.41 10.23
CA ILE A 22 -2.90 11.87 8.89
C ILE A 22 -3.33 10.40 8.80
N ILE A 23 -2.98 9.58 9.78
CA ILE A 23 -3.37 8.16 9.78
C ILE A 23 -4.88 7.97 9.89
N LYS A 24 -5.57 8.79 10.68
CA LYS A 24 -7.04 8.78 10.75
C LYS A 24 -7.67 9.12 9.41
N PHE A 25 -7.22 10.18 8.76
CA PHE A 25 -7.70 10.57 7.44
C PHE A 25 -7.46 9.47 6.40
N LEU A 26 -6.25 8.96 6.34
CA LEU A 26 -5.88 7.92 5.39
C LEU A 26 -6.66 6.61 5.61
N GLY A 27 -6.94 6.27 6.86
CA GLY A 27 -7.75 5.09 7.18
C GLY A 27 -9.21 5.25 6.77
N PHE A 28 -9.78 6.43 6.94
CA PHE A 28 -11.11 6.78 6.43
C PHE A 28 -11.16 6.65 4.89
N GLU A 29 -10.22 7.27 4.21
CA GLU A 29 -10.08 7.19 2.75
C GLU A 29 -9.95 5.74 2.25
N GLN A 30 -9.10 4.96 2.92
CA GLN A 30 -8.87 3.56 2.57
C GLN A 30 -10.13 2.70 2.74
N THR A 31 -10.95 2.99 3.73
CA THR A 31 -12.23 2.29 3.94
C THR A 31 -13.15 2.46 2.74
N LEU A 32 -13.32 3.68 2.27
CA LEU A 32 -14.14 3.98 1.09
C LEU A 32 -13.54 3.37 -0.19
N LYS A 33 -12.22 3.52 -0.37
CA LYS A 33 -11.48 2.96 -1.50
C LYS A 33 -11.68 1.44 -1.61
N ASN A 34 -11.55 0.71 -0.51
CA ASN A 34 -11.71 -0.74 -0.49
C ASN A 34 -13.17 -1.16 -0.73
N ALA A 35 -14.13 -0.47 -0.13
CA ALA A 35 -15.56 -0.74 -0.32
C ALA A 35 -15.98 -0.62 -1.79
N LEU A 36 -15.43 0.35 -2.52
CA LEU A 36 -15.72 0.57 -3.94
C LEU A 36 -15.22 -0.56 -4.86
N THR A 37 -14.34 -1.43 -4.39
CA THR A 37 -13.89 -2.61 -5.17
C THR A 37 -14.92 -3.73 -5.21
N GLY A 38 -15.89 -3.75 -4.29
CA GLY A 38 -16.85 -4.85 -4.11
C GLY A 38 -16.21 -6.11 -3.49
N LEU A 39 -14.93 -6.07 -3.10
CA LEU A 39 -14.25 -7.20 -2.47
C LEU A 39 -14.42 -7.17 -0.93
N PRO A 40 -14.35 -8.33 -0.27
CA PRO A 40 -14.50 -8.42 1.19
C PRO A 40 -13.24 -7.94 1.91
N MET A 41 -12.95 -6.67 1.80
CA MET A 41 -11.81 -6.00 2.44
C MET A 41 -12.30 -4.81 3.26
N GLY A 42 -11.95 -4.79 4.52
CA GLY A 42 -12.11 -3.61 5.38
C GLY A 42 -11.11 -2.51 5.07
N GLY A 43 -11.08 -1.47 5.86
CA GLY A 43 -10.16 -0.35 5.74
C GLY A 43 -9.22 -0.28 6.93
N GLY A 44 -7.94 -0.12 6.66
CA GLY A 44 -6.90 0.08 7.65
C GLY A 44 -5.81 1.00 7.14
N LYS A 45 -5.07 1.60 8.06
CA LYS A 45 -3.87 2.39 7.76
C LYS A 45 -2.98 2.43 8.99
N GLY A 46 -1.68 2.41 8.75
CA GLY A 46 -0.68 2.56 9.79
C GLY A 46 0.49 3.38 9.29
N GLY A 47 1.43 3.66 10.18
CA GLY A 47 2.63 4.38 9.77
C GLY A 47 3.50 4.79 10.94
N SER A 48 4.59 5.47 10.60
CA SER A 48 5.53 6.10 11.52
C SER A 48 6.11 7.35 10.88
N ASP A 49 6.55 8.29 11.72
CA ASP A 49 7.31 9.48 11.34
C ASP A 49 8.77 9.17 10.96
N PHE A 50 9.16 7.92 10.94
CA PHE A 50 10.47 7.49 10.43
C PHE A 50 10.66 7.93 8.97
N ASP A 51 11.75 8.63 8.69
CA ASP A 51 12.13 9.01 7.32
C ASP A 51 13.13 8.01 6.74
N PRO A 52 12.74 7.21 5.74
CA PRO A 52 13.66 6.27 5.09
C PRO A 52 14.64 6.94 4.12
N LYS A 53 14.44 8.22 3.77
CA LYS A 53 15.35 8.92 2.86
C LYS A 53 16.72 9.09 3.47
N GLY A 54 17.75 8.76 2.68
CA GLY A 54 19.14 8.88 3.12
C GLY A 54 19.60 7.84 4.14
N LYS A 55 18.74 6.89 4.50
CA LYS A 55 19.10 5.76 5.36
C LYS A 55 19.65 4.61 4.52
N SER A 56 20.58 3.87 5.09
CA SER A 56 21.10 2.64 4.51
C SER A 56 20.05 1.52 4.57
N ASP A 57 20.20 0.51 3.71
CA ASP A 57 19.34 -0.68 3.73
C ASP A 57 19.33 -1.37 5.09
N THR A 58 20.46 -1.37 5.80
CA THR A 58 20.59 -1.96 7.14
C THR A 58 19.77 -1.17 8.17
N GLU A 59 19.82 0.15 8.16
CA GLU A 59 19.03 0.99 9.06
C GLU A 59 17.54 0.80 8.82
N ILE A 60 17.12 0.78 7.55
CA ILE A 60 15.72 0.54 7.18
C ILE A 60 15.27 -0.86 7.57
N MET A 61 16.11 -1.88 7.37
CA MET A 61 15.82 -3.25 7.80
C MET A 61 15.65 -3.34 9.31
N HIS A 62 16.55 -2.74 10.10
CA HIS A 62 16.45 -2.73 11.56
C HIS A 62 15.18 -2.02 12.03
N PHE A 63 14.83 -0.89 11.42
CA PHE A 63 13.56 -0.22 11.71
C PHE A 63 12.35 -1.13 11.41
N CYS A 64 12.29 -1.74 10.23
CA CYS A 64 11.20 -2.63 9.84
C CYS A 64 11.07 -3.85 10.77
N GLN A 65 12.19 -4.41 11.21
CA GLN A 65 12.20 -5.52 12.17
C GLN A 65 11.68 -5.07 13.54
N SER A 66 12.16 -3.94 14.04
CA SER A 66 11.70 -3.35 15.31
C SER A 66 10.21 -3.03 15.28
N PHE A 67 9.75 -2.38 14.21
CA PHE A 67 8.35 -2.05 14.01
C PHE A 67 7.48 -3.32 14.00
N MET A 68 7.94 -4.38 13.35
CA MET A 68 7.22 -5.64 13.28
C MET A 68 7.21 -6.38 14.62
N ASN A 69 8.21 -6.23 15.49
CA ASN A 69 8.22 -6.83 16.84
C ASN A 69 7.01 -6.38 17.69
N GLU A 70 6.50 -5.17 17.43
CA GLU A 70 5.29 -4.68 18.10
C GLU A 70 4.03 -4.99 17.29
N LEU A 71 4.09 -4.84 15.96
CA LEU A 71 2.92 -4.95 15.11
C LEU A 71 2.41 -6.38 14.92
N TYR A 72 3.28 -7.40 14.93
CA TYR A 72 2.92 -8.77 14.52
C TYR A 72 1.75 -9.37 15.30
N ARG A 73 1.54 -8.93 16.55
CA ARG A 73 0.43 -9.40 17.40
C ARG A 73 -0.95 -8.93 16.94
N HIS A 74 -0.98 -7.86 16.15
CA HIS A 74 -2.20 -7.16 15.76
C HIS A 74 -2.58 -7.40 14.30
N ILE A 75 -1.74 -8.09 13.53
CA ILE A 75 -1.95 -8.34 12.12
C ILE A 75 -2.02 -9.84 11.80
N GLY A 76 -2.58 -10.16 10.66
CA GLY A 76 -2.70 -11.54 10.20
C GLY A 76 -3.60 -11.62 8.97
N PRO A 77 -3.60 -12.76 8.26
CA PRO A 77 -4.33 -12.91 7.00
C PRO A 77 -5.84 -12.68 7.11
N ASN A 78 -6.40 -12.92 8.30
CA ASN A 78 -7.84 -12.79 8.56
C ASN A 78 -8.20 -11.65 9.52
N THR A 79 -7.23 -10.85 9.93
CA THR A 79 -7.42 -9.77 10.92
C THR A 79 -7.11 -8.43 10.30
N ASP A 80 -5.86 -8.19 9.98
CA ASP A 80 -5.36 -6.96 9.37
C ASP A 80 -4.22 -7.31 8.41
N VAL A 81 -4.36 -6.91 7.17
CA VAL A 81 -3.38 -7.20 6.10
C VAL A 81 -2.76 -5.89 5.62
N PRO A 82 -1.63 -5.48 6.20
CA PRO A 82 -0.94 -4.26 5.77
C PRO A 82 -0.37 -4.37 4.36
N ALA A 83 -0.05 -3.21 3.78
CA ALA A 83 0.52 -3.07 2.44
C ALA A 83 1.55 -1.95 2.39
N GLY A 84 2.16 -1.76 1.22
CA GLY A 84 2.99 -0.60 0.95
C GLY A 84 2.20 0.71 0.85
N ASP A 85 2.87 1.81 1.12
CA ASP A 85 2.43 3.18 0.96
C ASP A 85 3.66 4.08 0.76
N ILE A 86 3.55 5.39 0.91
CA ILE A 86 4.71 6.30 0.85
C ILE A 86 5.79 5.82 1.83
N GLY A 87 7.01 5.70 1.35
CA GLY A 87 8.16 5.23 2.14
C GLY A 87 8.19 3.73 2.43
N THR A 88 7.23 2.96 1.96
CA THR A 88 7.15 1.51 2.16
C THR A 88 6.91 0.81 0.83
N GLY A 89 7.96 0.39 0.21
CA GLY A 89 7.95 -0.38 -1.05
C GLY A 89 8.17 -1.88 -0.84
N ALA A 90 8.50 -2.57 -1.93
CA ALA A 90 8.75 -4.02 -1.91
C ALA A 90 9.89 -4.43 -0.96
N ARG A 91 10.93 -3.59 -0.82
CA ARG A 91 12.06 -3.81 0.10
C ARG A 91 11.59 -3.83 1.56
N GLU A 92 10.89 -2.79 1.98
CA GLU A 92 10.37 -2.65 3.35
C GLU A 92 9.36 -3.76 3.67
N ILE A 93 8.47 -4.06 2.75
CA ILE A 93 7.52 -5.18 2.88
C ILE A 93 8.27 -6.52 3.02
N GLY A 94 9.34 -6.71 2.28
CA GLY A 94 10.21 -7.89 2.41
C GLY A 94 10.81 -8.02 3.80
N TYR A 95 11.36 -6.95 4.35
CA TYR A 95 11.92 -6.94 5.71
C TYR A 95 10.85 -7.21 6.78
N MET A 96 9.69 -6.58 6.65
CA MET A 96 8.57 -6.78 7.57
C MET A 96 8.02 -8.20 7.51
N PHE A 97 7.86 -8.77 6.32
CA PHE A 97 7.37 -10.14 6.14
C PHE A 97 8.35 -11.17 6.67
N GLY A 98 9.65 -10.98 6.41
CA GLY A 98 10.69 -11.85 6.97
C GLY A 98 10.68 -11.88 8.49
N GLN A 99 10.52 -10.72 9.13
CA GLN A 99 10.42 -10.63 10.59
C GLN A 99 9.11 -11.22 11.11
N TYR A 100 7.97 -10.96 10.47
CA TYR A 100 6.69 -11.59 10.82
C TYR A 100 6.80 -13.12 10.79
N LYS A 101 7.37 -13.67 9.71
CA LYS A 101 7.59 -15.11 9.56
C LYS A 101 8.42 -15.69 10.71
N ARG A 102 9.48 -14.98 11.13
CA ARG A 102 10.34 -15.40 12.26
C ARG A 102 9.58 -15.42 13.57
N LEU A 103 8.76 -14.40 13.84
CA LEU A 103 8.03 -14.23 15.10
C LEU A 103 6.84 -15.19 15.21
N LYS A 104 6.10 -15.39 14.13
CA LYS A 104 4.90 -16.24 14.09
C LYS A 104 5.21 -17.68 13.74
N ASN A 105 6.38 -17.96 13.14
CA ASN A 105 6.71 -19.25 12.52
C ASN A 105 5.65 -19.71 11.48
N GLU A 106 5.09 -18.75 10.72
CA GLU A 106 4.04 -18.97 9.74
C GLU A 106 4.39 -18.32 8.40
N PHE A 107 4.07 -19.01 7.30
CA PHE A 107 4.10 -18.45 5.95
C PHE A 107 2.66 -18.25 5.47
N THR A 108 2.12 -17.05 5.68
CA THR A 108 0.69 -16.77 5.47
C THR A 108 0.46 -15.58 4.53
N GLY A 109 -0.82 -15.33 4.20
CA GLY A 109 -1.28 -14.22 3.38
C GLY A 109 -1.24 -12.83 4.05
N VAL A 110 -0.45 -12.64 5.11
CA VAL A 110 -0.22 -11.33 5.71
C VAL A 110 0.69 -10.48 4.85
N LEU A 111 0.52 -9.17 4.85
CA LEU A 111 1.26 -8.20 4.06
C LEU A 111 1.12 -8.41 2.53
N THR A 112 0.64 -7.41 1.83
CA THR A 112 0.64 -7.38 0.35
C THR A 112 1.75 -6.48 -0.19
N GLY A 113 2.17 -6.73 -1.43
CA GLY A 113 3.35 -6.08 -2.02
C GLY A 113 4.64 -6.89 -1.83
N LYS A 114 4.51 -8.16 -1.44
CA LYS A 114 5.64 -9.09 -1.35
C LYS A 114 6.23 -9.40 -2.74
N GLY A 115 7.49 -9.79 -2.77
CA GLY A 115 8.12 -10.31 -3.98
C GLY A 115 7.48 -11.63 -4.45
N LEU A 116 7.57 -11.91 -5.75
CA LEU A 116 6.95 -13.10 -6.35
C LEU A 116 7.44 -14.40 -5.74
N SER A 117 8.72 -14.46 -5.36
CA SER A 117 9.34 -15.65 -4.77
C SER A 117 8.86 -15.98 -3.36
N TYR A 118 8.12 -15.08 -2.69
CA TYR A 118 7.62 -15.30 -1.32
C TYR A 118 6.17 -14.82 -1.13
N GLY A 119 5.32 -15.13 -2.10
CA GLY A 119 3.88 -14.97 -1.98
C GLY A 119 3.31 -13.68 -2.56
N GLY A 120 4.06 -12.98 -3.40
CA GLY A 120 3.60 -11.82 -4.16
C GLY A 120 2.69 -12.18 -5.35
N SER A 121 2.03 -11.18 -5.90
CA SER A 121 1.14 -11.32 -7.06
C SER A 121 1.72 -10.60 -8.27
N LEU A 122 1.56 -11.21 -9.44
CA LEU A 122 1.82 -10.55 -10.73
C LEU A 122 0.93 -9.32 -10.92
N GLY A 123 1.41 -8.35 -11.66
CA GLY A 123 0.64 -7.15 -12.04
C GLY A 123 0.47 -6.12 -10.91
N ARG A 124 0.94 -6.39 -9.70
CA ARG A 124 0.73 -5.46 -8.57
C ARG A 124 1.54 -4.17 -8.70
N THR A 125 2.73 -4.25 -9.23
CA THR A 125 3.63 -3.10 -9.37
C THR A 125 3.05 -2.04 -10.29
N GLU A 126 2.53 -2.45 -11.43
CA GLU A 126 1.95 -1.58 -12.46
C GLU A 126 0.49 -1.22 -12.23
N ALA A 127 -0.22 -2.00 -11.42
CA ALA A 127 -1.69 -1.93 -11.30
C ALA A 127 -2.24 -0.54 -10.96
N THR A 128 -1.55 0.22 -10.11
CA THR A 128 -2.03 1.54 -9.70
C THR A 128 -1.93 2.55 -10.84
N GLY A 129 -0.81 2.57 -11.58
CA GLY A 129 -0.63 3.43 -12.73
C GLY A 129 -1.62 3.11 -13.86
N TYR A 130 -1.75 1.84 -14.21
CA TYR A 130 -2.72 1.39 -15.22
C TYR A 130 -4.17 1.69 -14.80
N GLY A 131 -4.51 1.42 -13.54
CA GLY A 131 -5.84 1.72 -13.01
C GLY A 131 -6.20 3.20 -13.08
N LEU A 132 -5.23 4.08 -12.81
CA LEU A 132 -5.40 5.52 -12.97
C LEU A 132 -5.73 5.88 -14.42
N CYS A 133 -5.03 5.31 -15.39
CA CYS A 133 -5.28 5.54 -16.81
C CYS A 133 -6.66 5.04 -17.23
N TYR A 134 -7.05 3.83 -16.84
CA TYR A 134 -8.37 3.29 -17.14
C TYR A 134 -9.49 4.12 -16.54
N TYR A 135 -9.34 4.52 -15.28
CA TYR A 135 -10.33 5.35 -14.60
C TYR A 135 -10.47 6.72 -15.30
N THR A 136 -9.35 7.39 -15.59
CA THR A 136 -9.34 8.68 -16.25
C THR A 136 -9.98 8.61 -17.63
N ASN A 137 -9.67 7.58 -18.42
CA ASN A 137 -10.28 7.41 -19.75
C ASN A 137 -11.80 7.17 -19.66
N LYS A 138 -12.23 6.40 -18.65
CA LYS A 138 -13.66 6.18 -18.38
C LYS A 138 -14.36 7.47 -17.96
N MET A 139 -13.73 8.26 -17.10
CA MET A 139 -14.23 9.57 -16.66
C MET A 139 -14.38 10.53 -17.86
N LEU A 140 -13.38 10.63 -18.72
CA LEU A 140 -13.43 11.44 -19.93
C LEU A 140 -14.59 11.03 -20.84
N LYS A 141 -14.84 9.73 -20.98
CA LYS A 141 -15.95 9.21 -21.79
C LYS A 141 -17.31 9.57 -21.18
N VAL A 142 -17.47 9.39 -19.88
CA VAL A 142 -18.78 9.59 -19.22
C VAL A 142 -19.11 11.07 -19.06
N MET A 143 -18.14 11.89 -18.65
CA MET A 143 -18.39 13.30 -18.34
C MET A 143 -18.28 14.22 -19.55
N ASN A 144 -17.40 13.92 -20.50
CA ASN A 144 -17.05 14.82 -21.59
C ASN A 144 -17.25 14.18 -22.98
N ASN A 145 -17.74 12.95 -23.07
CA ASN A 145 -17.87 12.17 -24.30
C ASN A 145 -16.59 12.18 -25.16
N THR A 146 -15.43 12.06 -24.54
CA THR A 146 -14.10 12.11 -25.18
C THR A 146 -13.18 11.00 -24.63
N SER A 147 -11.94 10.95 -25.08
CA SER A 147 -10.90 10.02 -24.65
C SER A 147 -9.55 10.73 -24.54
N PHE A 148 -8.47 9.99 -24.26
CA PHE A 148 -7.10 10.52 -24.31
C PHE A 148 -6.65 10.94 -25.72
N ALA A 149 -7.31 10.46 -26.77
CA ALA A 149 -6.92 10.77 -28.15
C ALA A 149 -6.79 12.28 -28.38
N ASN A 150 -5.66 12.70 -28.94
CA ASN A 150 -5.32 14.10 -29.24
C ASN A 150 -5.28 15.03 -28.03
N LYS A 151 -5.10 14.50 -26.81
CA LYS A 151 -4.92 15.31 -25.60
C LYS A 151 -3.45 15.36 -25.17
N LYS A 152 -3.04 16.52 -24.69
CA LYS A 152 -1.77 16.66 -23.96
C LYS A 152 -2.03 16.24 -22.51
N VAL A 153 -1.26 15.28 -22.03
CA VAL A 153 -1.29 14.81 -20.64
C VAL A 153 0.01 15.22 -19.95
N ILE A 154 -0.10 15.72 -18.75
CA ILE A 154 1.06 16.07 -17.91
C ILE A 154 0.99 15.20 -16.66
N ILE A 155 2.09 14.51 -16.36
CA ILE A 155 2.25 13.67 -15.18
C ILE A 155 3.31 14.31 -14.29
N SER A 156 2.95 14.61 -13.04
CA SER A 156 3.87 15.14 -12.03
C SER A 156 4.40 14.00 -11.18
N GLY A 157 5.73 13.89 -11.05
CA GLY A 157 6.41 12.88 -10.25
C GLY A 157 7.15 11.85 -11.09
N SER A 158 7.97 11.04 -10.43
CA SER A 158 8.81 10.00 -11.04
C SER A 158 8.78 8.68 -10.25
N GLY A 159 7.80 8.53 -9.36
CA GLY A 159 7.60 7.30 -8.59
C GLY A 159 6.85 6.23 -9.39
N ASN A 160 6.59 5.11 -8.73
CA ASN A 160 5.95 3.92 -9.33
C ASN A 160 4.68 4.27 -10.12
N VAL A 161 3.74 5.01 -9.52
CA VAL A 161 2.45 5.34 -10.18
C VAL A 161 2.67 6.19 -11.42
N ALA A 162 3.55 7.19 -11.35
CA ALA A 162 3.85 8.07 -12.49
C ALA A 162 4.50 7.28 -13.64
N LEU A 163 5.46 6.41 -13.35
CA LEU A 163 6.14 5.59 -14.36
C LEU A 163 5.17 4.67 -15.11
N TYR A 164 4.27 4.00 -14.39
CA TYR A 164 3.30 3.10 -15.04
C TYR A 164 2.07 3.81 -15.61
N ALA A 165 1.89 5.09 -15.34
CA ALA A 165 0.88 5.90 -16.01
C ALA A 165 1.38 6.51 -17.35
N CYS A 166 2.69 6.57 -17.55
CA CYS A 166 3.33 6.94 -18.81
C CYS A 166 3.23 5.85 -19.86
#